data_a990e6aec21c496d047bc30bb411a4a2
#
_entry.id   a990e6aec21c496d047bc30bb411a4a2
#
_cell.length_a   1.000
_cell.length_b   1.000
_cell.length_c   1.000
_cell.angle_alpha   90.00
_cell.angle_beta   90.00
_cell.angle_gamma   90.00
#
_symmetry.space_group_name_H-M   'P 1'
#
loop_
_entity.id
_entity.type
_entity.pdbx_description
1 polymer ?
#
loop_
_entity_poly.entity_id
_entity_poly.type
_entity_poly.pdbx_seq_one_letter_code
_entity_poly.pdbx_strand_id
1 'polypeptide(L)'
;MRVRIRLAQRGKKKNRTFRVIVADSSSPRDGKFIEDLGYYDPHHNPSMVEIDVDKAVAWLDKGAQPSERAQKILEISGAWAQWRSTKGEVVSIPQAPEEKIKSSSKANKKQQEENLDEENNNESSDESSDKEEE
;
A
#
# COMPACT_ATOMS: atom_id res chain seq x y z
N MET A 1 1.73 -26.55 -21.76
CA MET A 1 1.66 -25.98 -20.41
C MET A 1 1.09 -24.57 -20.49
N ARG A 2 -0.04 -24.33 -19.87
CA ARG A 2 -0.69 -23.00 -19.93
C ARG A 2 -0.57 -22.33 -18.56
N VAL A 3 0.24 -21.30 -18.48
CA VAL A 3 0.50 -20.56 -17.24
C VAL A 3 -0.55 -19.48 -17.04
N ARG A 4 -1.10 -19.39 -15.84
CA ARG A 4 -2.08 -18.39 -15.45
C ARG A 4 -1.65 -17.63 -14.20
N ILE A 5 -1.96 -16.32 -14.18
CA ILE A 5 -1.88 -15.50 -12.98
C ILE A 5 -3.27 -15.48 -12.34
N ARG A 6 -3.36 -15.91 -11.10
CA ARG A 6 -4.64 -16.03 -10.39
C ARG A 6 -4.51 -15.76 -8.90
N LEU A 7 -5.65 -15.62 -8.24
CA LEU A 7 -5.71 -15.45 -6.79
C LEU A 7 -5.85 -16.82 -6.11
N ALA A 8 -4.95 -17.09 -5.18
CA ALA A 8 -5.08 -18.18 -4.22
C ALA A 8 -5.63 -17.64 -2.90
N GLN A 9 -6.65 -18.29 -2.38
CA GLN A 9 -7.25 -17.89 -1.11
C GLN A 9 -6.34 -18.27 0.05
N ARG A 10 -6.16 -17.35 0.97
CA ARG A 10 -5.46 -17.53 2.25
C ARG A 10 -6.31 -16.94 3.37
N GLY A 11 -5.87 -17.08 4.62
CA GLY A 11 -6.57 -16.54 5.77
C GLY A 11 -7.62 -17.48 6.36
N LYS A 12 -8.44 -16.94 7.27
CA LYS A 12 -9.45 -17.69 8.03
C LYS A 12 -10.86 -17.54 7.43
N LYS A 13 -11.80 -18.36 7.87
CA LYS A 13 -13.18 -18.40 7.35
C LYS A 13 -13.90 -17.04 7.26
N LYS A 14 -13.65 -16.12 8.21
CA LYS A 14 -14.25 -14.78 8.23
C LYS A 14 -13.30 -13.65 7.80
N ASN A 15 -12.01 -13.96 7.67
CA ASN A 15 -10.98 -13.00 7.25
C ASN A 15 -10.19 -13.60 6.08
N ARG A 16 -10.73 -13.48 4.87
CA ARG A 16 -10.17 -14.02 3.64
C ARG A 16 -9.18 -13.03 3.05
N THR A 17 -7.95 -13.45 2.94
CA THR A 17 -6.91 -12.75 2.20
C THR A 17 -6.52 -13.55 0.98
N PHE A 18 -5.87 -12.92 0.03
CA PHE A 18 -5.51 -13.55 -1.24
C PHE A 18 -4.05 -13.34 -1.57
N ARG A 19 -3.45 -14.32 -2.21
CA ARG A 19 -2.15 -14.17 -2.84
C ARG A 19 -2.29 -14.20 -4.35
N VAL A 20 -1.58 -13.32 -5.01
CA VAL A 20 -1.47 -13.32 -6.48
C VAL A 20 -0.36 -14.27 -6.85
N ILE A 21 -0.71 -15.37 -7.50
CA ILE A 21 0.22 -16.45 -7.83
C ILE A 21 0.24 -16.74 -9.33
N VAL A 22 1.37 -17.23 -9.77
CA VAL A 22 1.57 -17.81 -11.10
C VAL A 22 1.48 -19.33 -10.98
N ALA A 23 0.56 -19.93 -11.67
CA ALA A 23 0.33 -21.38 -11.62
C ALA A 23 -0.06 -21.95 -12.97
N ASP A 24 0.12 -23.25 -13.14
CA ASP A 24 -0.42 -23.98 -14.27
C ASP A 24 -1.96 -23.98 -14.23
N SER A 25 -2.59 -23.85 -15.39
CA SER A 25 -4.05 -23.86 -15.52
C SER A 25 -4.72 -25.14 -15.02
N SER A 26 -4.00 -26.26 -15.06
CA SER A 26 -4.47 -27.56 -14.58
C SER A 26 -4.37 -27.74 -13.05
N SER A 27 -3.56 -26.93 -12.39
CA SER A 27 -3.38 -26.99 -10.93
C SER A 27 -4.61 -26.49 -10.18
N PRO A 28 -5.00 -27.10 -9.04
CA PRO A 28 -6.11 -26.61 -8.23
C PRO A 28 -5.83 -25.20 -7.69
N ARG A 29 -6.90 -24.46 -7.37
CA ARG A 29 -6.83 -23.04 -6.97
C ARG A 29 -5.85 -22.76 -5.84
N ASP A 30 -5.91 -23.55 -4.79
CA ASP A 30 -5.10 -23.37 -3.58
C ASP A 30 -3.93 -24.37 -3.50
N GLY A 31 -3.66 -25.08 -4.62
CA GLY A 31 -2.62 -26.08 -4.72
C GLY A 31 -1.25 -25.52 -5.09
N LYS A 32 -0.47 -26.34 -5.78
CA LYS A 32 0.89 -26.01 -6.21
C LYS A 32 0.89 -24.82 -7.16
N PHE A 33 1.79 -23.89 -6.95
CA PHE A 33 2.02 -22.74 -7.79
C PHE A 33 3.51 -22.64 -8.18
N ILE A 34 3.80 -21.87 -9.23
CA ILE A 34 5.15 -21.69 -9.75
C ILE A 34 5.87 -20.57 -8.98
N GLU A 35 5.20 -19.41 -8.84
CA GLU A 35 5.76 -18.24 -8.16
C GLU A 35 4.65 -17.41 -7.49
N ASP A 36 5.00 -16.75 -6.41
CA ASP A 36 4.15 -15.81 -5.68
C ASP A 36 4.54 -14.38 -6.12
N LEU A 37 3.57 -13.63 -6.61
CA LEU A 37 3.76 -12.25 -7.08
C LEU A 37 3.41 -11.22 -6.01
N GLY A 38 2.61 -11.58 -5.02
CA GLY A 38 2.24 -10.65 -3.97
C GLY A 38 0.96 -10.98 -3.23
N TYR A 39 0.51 -10.00 -2.47
CA TYR A 39 -0.56 -10.11 -1.50
C TYR A 39 -1.69 -9.13 -1.77
N TYR A 40 -2.91 -9.57 -1.54
CA TYR A 40 -4.11 -8.75 -1.64
C TYR A 40 -5.01 -8.94 -0.43
N ASP A 41 -5.33 -7.85 0.26
CA ASP A 41 -6.28 -7.84 1.37
C ASP A 41 -7.45 -6.89 1.08
N PRO A 42 -8.66 -7.44 0.89
CA PRO A 42 -9.85 -6.63 0.65
C PRO A 42 -10.46 -6.02 1.92
N HIS A 43 -9.99 -6.39 3.10
CA HIS A 43 -10.58 -5.93 4.37
C HIS A 43 -10.13 -4.54 4.78
N HIS A 44 -9.02 -4.06 4.21
CA HIS A 44 -8.56 -2.70 4.43
C HIS A 44 -9.36 -1.69 3.59
N ASN A 45 -9.44 -0.47 4.04
CA ASN A 45 -10.05 0.62 3.31
C ASN A 45 -9.06 1.80 3.22
N PRO A 46 -8.47 2.06 2.03
CA PRO A 46 -8.58 1.30 0.79
C PRO A 46 -7.97 -0.11 0.88
N SER A 47 -8.38 -1.03 -0.02
CA SER A 47 -7.86 -2.40 -0.05
C SER A 47 -6.34 -2.42 -0.26
N MET A 48 -5.66 -3.25 0.52
CA MET A 48 -4.20 -3.35 0.47
C MET A 48 -3.77 -4.26 -0.67
N VAL A 49 -2.91 -3.74 -1.54
CA VAL A 49 -2.34 -4.46 -2.69
C VAL A 49 -0.83 -4.30 -2.66
N GLU A 50 -0.12 -5.38 -2.44
CA GLU A 50 1.34 -5.44 -2.52
C GLU A 50 1.74 -6.44 -3.59
N ILE A 51 2.23 -5.97 -4.71
CA ILE A 51 2.64 -6.82 -5.85
C ILE A 51 4.05 -6.43 -6.28
N ASP A 52 4.86 -7.45 -6.53
CA ASP A 52 6.15 -7.31 -7.21
C ASP A 52 5.90 -7.07 -8.71
N VAL A 53 5.96 -5.80 -9.08
CA VAL A 53 5.65 -5.34 -10.45
C VAL A 53 6.60 -5.95 -11.48
N ASP A 54 7.89 -6.04 -11.16
CA ASP A 54 8.90 -6.55 -12.10
C ASP A 54 8.67 -8.01 -12.42
N LYS A 55 8.37 -8.82 -11.42
CA LYS A 55 8.01 -10.24 -11.62
C LYS A 55 6.70 -10.39 -12.39
N ALA A 56 5.70 -9.59 -12.07
CA ALA A 56 4.42 -9.62 -12.78
C ALA A 56 4.59 -9.30 -14.27
N VAL A 57 5.35 -8.26 -14.61
CA VAL A 57 5.67 -7.88 -15.99
C VAL A 57 6.43 -8.99 -16.70
N ALA A 58 7.45 -9.56 -16.06
CA ALA A 58 8.24 -10.67 -16.63
C ALA A 58 7.37 -11.89 -16.96
N TRP A 59 6.39 -12.23 -16.13
CA TRP A 59 5.48 -13.35 -16.41
C TRP A 59 4.45 -13.02 -17.48
N LEU A 60 3.97 -11.78 -17.56
CA LEU A 60 3.10 -11.32 -18.65
C LEU A 60 3.82 -11.36 -19.99
N ASP A 61 5.10 -10.99 -20.04
CA ASP A 61 5.95 -11.08 -21.24
C ASP A 61 6.18 -12.52 -21.69
N LYS A 62 6.30 -13.45 -20.74
CA LYS A 62 6.39 -14.89 -21.02
C LYS A 62 5.04 -15.48 -21.51
N GLY A 63 3.98 -14.70 -21.54
CA GLY A 63 2.66 -15.12 -22.01
C GLY A 63 1.73 -15.70 -20.93
N ALA A 64 2.01 -15.46 -19.66
CA ALA A 64 1.09 -15.82 -18.59
C ALA A 64 -0.22 -15.04 -18.71
N GLN A 65 -1.36 -15.74 -18.65
CA GLN A 65 -2.68 -15.12 -18.79
C GLN A 65 -3.27 -14.81 -17.41
N PRO A 66 -3.54 -13.55 -17.09
CA PRO A 66 -4.21 -13.20 -15.86
C PRO A 66 -5.69 -13.58 -15.90
N SER A 67 -6.25 -13.98 -14.78
CA SER A 67 -7.70 -14.05 -14.59
C SER A 67 -8.26 -12.64 -14.50
N GLU A 68 -9.56 -12.46 -14.77
CA GLU A 68 -10.22 -11.13 -14.72
C GLU A 68 -9.97 -10.39 -13.40
N ARG A 69 -10.04 -11.11 -12.28
CA ARG A 69 -9.78 -10.52 -10.95
C ARG A 69 -8.31 -10.19 -10.72
N ALA A 70 -7.41 -11.05 -11.17
CA ALA A 70 -5.97 -10.80 -11.10
C ALA A 70 -5.58 -9.61 -11.99
N GLN A 71 -6.18 -9.47 -13.17
CA GLN A 71 -5.95 -8.33 -14.05
C GLN A 71 -6.30 -7.00 -13.36
N LYS A 72 -7.46 -6.91 -12.71
CA LYS A 72 -7.87 -5.70 -11.96
C LYS A 72 -6.86 -5.33 -10.87
N ILE A 73 -6.33 -6.32 -10.17
CA ILE A 73 -5.32 -6.09 -9.12
C ILE A 73 -3.99 -5.63 -9.74
N LEU A 74 -3.59 -6.21 -10.88
CA LEU A 74 -2.42 -5.76 -11.63
C LEU A 74 -2.58 -4.35 -12.19
N GLU A 75 -3.79 -3.94 -12.56
CA GLU A 75 -4.11 -2.57 -12.97
C GLU A 75 -3.96 -1.59 -11.81
N ILE A 76 -4.48 -1.94 -10.63
CA ILE A 76 -4.37 -1.13 -9.40
C ILE A 76 -2.90 -0.97 -8.97
N SER A 77 -2.11 -2.03 -9.05
CA SER A 77 -0.68 -2.01 -8.68
C SER A 77 0.22 -1.29 -9.70
N GLY A 78 -0.29 -0.99 -10.89
CA GLY A 78 0.47 -0.38 -11.99
C GLY A 78 1.25 -1.38 -12.87
N ALA A 79 1.34 -2.64 -12.49
CA ALA A 79 2.04 -3.67 -13.26
C ALA A 79 1.47 -3.86 -14.67
N TRP A 80 0.15 -3.79 -14.79
CA TRP A 80 -0.53 -3.89 -16.09
C TRP A 80 -0.21 -2.72 -17.02
N ALA A 81 -0.22 -1.51 -16.50
CA ALA A 81 0.12 -0.30 -17.26
C ALA A 81 1.59 -0.33 -17.72
N GLN A 82 2.50 -0.74 -16.83
CA GLN A 82 3.92 -0.87 -17.17
C GLN A 82 4.16 -1.91 -18.25
N TRP A 83 3.52 -3.06 -18.16
CA TRP A 83 3.62 -4.10 -19.19
C TRP A 83 3.08 -3.64 -20.56
N ARG A 84 1.94 -2.94 -20.59
CA ARG A 84 1.38 -2.39 -21.83
C ARG A 84 2.25 -1.29 -22.43
N SER A 85 2.84 -0.45 -21.60
CA SER A 85 3.80 0.57 -22.05
C SER A 85 5.02 -0.05 -22.72
N THR A 86 5.49 -1.18 -22.22
CA THR A 86 6.59 -1.94 -22.85
C THR A 86 6.22 -2.45 -24.25
N LYS A 87 4.92 -2.73 -24.48
CA LYS A 87 4.40 -3.14 -25.81
C LYS A 87 3.99 -1.97 -26.72
N GLY A 88 4.21 -0.73 -26.30
CA GLY A 88 3.90 0.47 -27.11
C GLY A 88 2.44 0.89 -27.07
N GLU A 89 1.63 0.35 -26.18
CA GLU A 89 0.26 0.82 -25.96
C GLU A 89 0.21 1.91 -24.90
N VAL A 90 -0.33 3.07 -25.24
CA VAL A 90 -0.57 4.15 -24.26
C VAL A 90 -1.75 3.77 -23.39
N VAL A 91 -1.47 3.41 -22.15
CA VAL A 91 -2.50 3.13 -21.13
C VAL A 91 -2.57 4.29 -20.17
N SER A 92 -3.73 4.92 -20.06
CA SER A 92 -4.01 5.81 -18.93
C SER A 92 -4.05 4.99 -17.66
N ILE A 93 -3.11 5.25 -16.76
CA ILE A 93 -3.12 4.68 -15.41
C ILE A 93 -4.38 5.22 -14.73
N PRO A 94 -5.30 4.39 -14.23
CA PRO A 94 -6.34 4.88 -13.35
C PRO A 94 -5.65 5.43 -12.10
N GLN A 95 -5.65 6.75 -11.95
CA GLN A 95 -5.18 7.38 -10.74
C GLN A 95 -6.01 6.81 -9.59
N ALA A 96 -5.33 6.23 -8.60
CA ALA A 96 -5.95 5.95 -7.33
C ALA A 96 -6.67 7.24 -6.88
N PRO A 97 -7.91 7.17 -6.37
CA PRO A 97 -8.58 8.35 -5.89
C PRO A 97 -7.66 9.02 -4.87
N GLU A 98 -7.18 10.21 -5.24
CA GLU A 98 -6.47 11.07 -4.30
C GLU A 98 -7.42 11.28 -3.12
N GLU A 99 -7.18 10.60 -2.02
CA GLU A 99 -7.83 10.96 -0.78
C GLU A 99 -7.48 12.43 -0.55
N LYS A 100 -8.50 13.27 -0.67
CA LYS A 100 -8.41 14.68 -0.33
C LYS A 100 -7.89 14.74 1.09
N ILE A 101 -6.59 14.97 1.25
CA ILE A 101 -5.99 15.37 2.51
C ILE A 101 -6.56 16.76 2.80
N LYS A 102 -7.82 16.78 3.23
CA LYS A 102 -8.46 17.94 3.83
C LYS A 102 -8.24 17.83 5.32
N SER A 103 -7.42 18.74 5.81
CA SER A 103 -7.36 19.15 7.20
C SER A 103 -6.47 18.34 8.16
N SER A 104 -5.18 18.32 7.96
CA SER A 104 -4.28 18.21 9.13
C SER A 104 -3.37 19.45 9.32
N SER A 105 -3.46 20.42 8.41
CA SER A 105 -2.66 21.65 8.55
C SER A 105 -3.25 22.73 9.48
N LYS A 106 -4.48 22.52 9.98
CA LYS A 106 -5.13 23.49 10.89
C LYS A 106 -5.02 23.11 12.38
N ALA A 107 -4.78 21.82 12.67
CA ALA A 107 -4.61 21.38 14.05
C ALA A 107 -3.18 21.58 14.60
N ASN A 108 -2.19 21.57 13.70
CA ASN A 108 -0.79 21.70 14.12
C ASN A 108 -0.35 23.15 14.38
N LYS A 109 -1.10 24.14 13.83
CA LYS A 109 -0.80 25.55 14.10
C LYS A 109 -1.35 26.03 15.46
N LYS A 110 -2.39 25.36 15.96
CA LYS A 110 -2.98 25.68 17.26
C LYS A 110 -2.22 25.07 18.44
N GLN A 111 -1.55 23.93 18.22
CA GLN A 111 -0.70 23.32 19.25
C GLN A 111 0.69 23.97 19.36
N GLN A 112 1.17 24.67 18.32
CA GLN A 112 2.42 25.41 18.39
C GLN A 112 2.27 26.78 19.06
N GLU A 113 1.08 27.38 19.02
CA GLU A 113 0.81 28.63 19.73
C GLU A 113 0.57 28.41 21.22
N GLU A 114 -0.02 27.28 21.64
CA GLU A 114 -0.20 26.96 23.07
C GLU A 114 1.11 26.57 23.77
N ASN A 115 2.08 26.01 23.06
CA ASN A 115 3.38 25.67 23.65
C ASN A 115 4.35 26.85 23.76
N LEU A 116 4.10 27.95 23.08
CA LEU A 116 4.93 29.18 23.18
C LEU A 116 4.52 30.06 24.37
N ASP A 117 3.27 29.96 24.82
CA ASP A 117 2.77 30.70 25.98
C ASP A 117 3.12 30.02 27.32
N GLU A 118 3.41 28.71 27.33
CA GLU A 118 3.86 28.04 28.55
C GLU A 118 5.36 28.17 28.84
N GLU A 119 6.20 28.34 27.81
CA GLU A 119 7.65 28.53 28.02
C GLU A 119 8.01 29.94 28.52
N ASN A 120 7.15 30.91 28.31
CA ASN A 120 7.45 32.31 28.72
C ASN A 120 6.98 32.64 30.13
N ASN A 121 6.32 31.71 30.80
CA ASN A 121 5.81 31.94 32.18
C ASN A 121 6.64 31.23 33.26
N ASN A 122 7.71 30.51 32.87
CA ASN A 122 8.55 29.78 33.81
C ASN A 122 9.95 30.37 34.04
N GLU A 123 10.24 31.55 33.46
CA GLU A 123 11.55 32.23 33.60
C GLU A 123 11.53 33.45 34.51
N SER A 124 10.46 33.69 35.27
CA SER A 124 10.38 34.86 36.15
C SER A 124 10.19 34.57 37.65
N SER A 125 10.56 33.38 38.13
CA SER A 125 10.45 33.04 39.56
C SER A 125 11.66 32.35 40.15
N ASP A 126 12.89 32.71 39.75
CA ASP A 126 14.09 32.20 40.41
C ASP A 126 15.17 33.28 40.46
N GLU A 127 14.86 34.44 41.09
CA GLU A 127 15.89 35.36 41.54
C GLU A 127 15.37 36.20 42.73
N SER A 128 15.35 35.56 43.92
CA SER A 128 15.53 36.27 45.20
C SER A 128 15.48 35.29 46.38
N SER A 129 16.61 34.75 46.80
CA SER A 129 16.95 34.56 48.20
C SER A 129 18.31 33.87 48.34
N ASP A 130 19.36 34.68 48.36
CA ASP A 130 20.57 34.34 49.10
C ASP A 130 21.28 35.67 49.44
N LYS A 131 20.96 36.19 50.61
CA LYS A 131 21.86 37.00 51.44
C LYS A 131 21.43 36.93 52.87
N GLU A 132 22.44 36.60 53.66
CA GLU A 132 22.56 36.64 55.15
C GLU A 132 22.44 35.20 55.76
N GLU A 133 23.43 34.70 56.44
CA GLU A 133 24.33 35.24 57.46
C GLU A 133 25.62 34.40 57.61
N GLU A 134 26.73 35.10 57.93
CA GLU A 134 27.88 34.83 58.81
C GLU A 134 28.47 33.46 58.87
#